data_8a40f57b4ab2ee572e6c5841d960995a
#
_entry.id   8a40f57b4ab2ee572e6c5841d960995a
#
_cell.length_a   1.000
_cell.length_b   1.000
_cell.length_c   1.000
_cell.angle_alpha   90.00
_cell.angle_beta   90.00
_cell.angle_gamma   90.00
#
_symmetry.space_group_name_H-M   'P 1'
#
loop_
_entity.id
_entity.type
_entity.pdbx_description
1 polymer ?
#
loop_
_entity_poly.entity_id
_entity_poly.type
_entity_poly.pdbx_seq_one_letter_code
_entity_poly.pdbx_strand_id
1 'polypeptide(L)'
;MPDPFIKASAPINDEVLNVIAHLPTKSLLKVAEKEFFSKMTDKDFMRLAVFLAQKSYDEGGCPIGGVVVDNATRQIMGKGHNTLIQENHPYNHGETSAIRDAGRIDSAKRLYLLR
;
A
#
# COMPACT_ATOMS: atom_id res chain seq x y z
N MET A 1 -22.77 -1.20 7.92
CA MET A 1 -22.84 -0.41 6.69
C MET A 1 -21.65 -0.76 5.82
N PRO A 2 -21.87 -1.15 4.55
CA PRO A 2 -20.72 -1.42 3.69
C PRO A 2 -19.91 -0.13 3.49
N ASP A 3 -18.59 -0.26 3.40
CA ASP A 3 -17.73 0.87 3.10
C ASP A 3 -18.09 1.43 1.73
N PRO A 4 -18.00 2.76 1.56
CA PRO A 4 -18.29 3.37 0.27
C PRO A 4 -17.29 2.86 -0.78
N PHE A 5 -17.81 2.50 -1.94
CA PHE A 5 -16.98 2.09 -3.08
C PHE A 5 -16.29 3.33 -3.67
N ILE A 6 -14.99 3.26 -3.83
CA ILE A 6 -14.20 4.37 -4.37
C ILE A 6 -14.28 4.35 -5.89
N LYS A 7 -14.93 5.34 -6.48
CA LYS A 7 -15.08 5.47 -7.94
C LYS A 7 -13.81 6.02 -8.56
N ALA A 8 -13.62 5.74 -9.85
CA ALA A 8 -12.49 6.27 -10.61
C ALA A 8 -12.40 7.80 -10.55
N SER A 9 -13.54 8.47 -10.45
CA SER A 9 -13.61 9.93 -10.37
C SER A 9 -13.35 10.50 -8.98
N ALA A 10 -13.21 9.64 -7.96
CA ALA A 10 -12.98 10.10 -6.59
C ALA A 10 -11.65 10.86 -6.50
N PRO A 11 -11.56 11.90 -5.68
CA PRO A 11 -10.29 12.60 -5.50
C PRO A 11 -9.30 11.74 -4.73
N ILE A 12 -8.02 11.87 -5.06
CA ILE A 12 -6.94 11.24 -4.32
C ILE A 12 -6.54 12.19 -3.20
N ASN A 13 -7.05 11.94 -2.00
CA ASN A 13 -6.78 12.76 -0.83
C ASN A 13 -6.34 11.89 0.36
N ASP A 14 -5.96 12.53 1.44
CA ASP A 14 -5.42 11.85 2.62
C ASP A 14 -6.42 10.88 3.24
N GLU A 15 -7.71 11.24 3.25
CA GLU A 15 -8.75 10.36 3.78
C GLU A 15 -8.80 9.03 3.01
N VAL A 16 -8.79 9.10 1.68
CA VAL A 16 -8.81 7.91 0.82
C VAL A 16 -7.52 7.10 0.99
N LEU A 17 -6.37 7.77 1.01
CA LEU A 17 -5.08 7.09 1.19
C LEU A 17 -4.99 6.38 2.53
N ASN A 18 -5.52 6.98 3.58
CA ASN A 18 -5.54 6.37 4.90
C ASN A 18 -6.42 5.11 4.93
N VAL A 19 -7.57 5.15 4.26
CA VAL A 19 -8.44 3.97 4.11
C VAL A 19 -7.68 2.84 3.38
N ILE A 20 -7.03 3.16 2.27
CA ILE A 20 -6.24 2.17 1.50
C ILE A 20 -5.12 1.58 2.36
N ALA A 21 -4.45 2.40 3.17
CA ALA A 21 -3.37 1.93 4.03
C ALA A 21 -3.82 0.86 5.03
N HIS A 22 -5.08 0.91 5.47
CA HIS A 22 -5.62 0.01 6.48
C HIS A 22 -6.40 -1.18 5.91
N LEU A 23 -6.60 -1.24 4.59
CA LEU A 23 -7.29 -2.35 3.95
C LEU A 23 -6.28 -3.40 3.47
N PRO A 24 -6.62 -4.70 3.54
CA PRO A 24 -5.78 -5.73 2.93
C PRO A 24 -5.65 -5.50 1.42
N THR A 25 -4.48 -5.74 0.87
CA THR A 25 -4.21 -5.55 -0.56
C THR A 25 -5.21 -6.32 -1.44
N LYS A 26 -5.57 -7.53 -1.03
CA LYS A 26 -6.54 -8.37 -1.74
C LYS A 26 -7.93 -7.72 -1.87
N SER A 27 -8.27 -6.84 -0.95
CA SER A 27 -9.59 -6.21 -0.91
C SER A 27 -9.66 -4.91 -1.73
N LEU A 28 -8.55 -4.39 -2.21
CA LEU A 28 -8.52 -3.07 -2.83
C LEU A 28 -9.39 -2.99 -4.08
N LEU A 29 -9.37 -4.00 -4.95
CA LEU A 29 -10.21 -4.01 -6.15
C LEU A 29 -11.69 -4.27 -5.86
N LYS A 30 -12.03 -4.67 -4.63
CA LYS A 30 -13.43 -4.83 -4.19
C LYS A 30 -14.00 -3.53 -3.64
N VAL A 31 -13.15 -2.58 -3.25
CA VAL A 31 -13.57 -1.33 -2.61
C VAL A 31 -13.29 -0.11 -3.47
N ALA A 32 -12.55 -0.27 -4.56
CA ALA A 32 -12.21 0.82 -5.46
C ALA A 32 -12.16 0.34 -6.91
N GLU A 33 -12.55 1.21 -7.83
CA GLU A 33 -12.43 0.93 -9.25
C GLU A 33 -10.94 0.89 -9.64
N LYS A 34 -10.61 -0.03 -10.54
CA LYS A 34 -9.24 -0.20 -11.03
C LYS A 34 -8.66 1.09 -11.59
N GLU A 35 -9.47 1.87 -12.27
CA GLU A 35 -9.09 3.14 -12.89
C GLU A 35 -8.74 4.21 -11.86
N PHE A 36 -9.21 4.10 -10.63
CA PHE A 36 -8.79 4.98 -9.53
C PHE A 36 -7.28 4.88 -9.32
N PHE A 37 -6.75 3.65 -9.29
CA PHE A 37 -5.33 3.43 -9.07
C PHE A 37 -4.48 3.90 -10.25
N SER A 38 -5.02 3.80 -11.48
CA SER A 38 -4.27 4.16 -12.68
C SER A 38 -3.91 5.65 -12.74
N LYS A 39 -4.65 6.52 -12.06
CA LYS A 39 -4.36 7.95 -12.01
C LYS A 39 -3.47 8.37 -10.85
N MET A 40 -3.10 7.45 -9.96
CA MET A 40 -2.20 7.76 -8.85
C MET A 40 -0.78 8.01 -9.35
N THR A 41 -0.18 9.07 -8.85
CA THR A 41 1.21 9.43 -9.15
C THR A 41 2.17 8.78 -8.15
N ASP A 42 3.46 8.82 -8.44
CA ASP A 42 4.47 8.34 -7.50
C ASP A 42 4.39 9.09 -6.17
N LYS A 43 4.06 10.39 -6.22
CA LYS A 43 3.87 11.20 -5.02
C LYS A 43 2.70 10.67 -4.18
N ASP A 44 1.61 10.26 -4.82
CA ASP A 44 0.46 9.68 -4.13
C ASP A 44 0.83 8.36 -3.45
N PHE A 45 1.61 7.50 -4.12
CA PHE A 45 2.09 6.26 -3.53
C PHE A 45 3.05 6.51 -2.38
N MET A 46 3.91 7.54 -2.48
CA MET A 46 4.78 7.91 -1.36
C MET A 46 3.98 8.43 -0.17
N ARG A 47 2.91 9.17 -0.41
CA ARG A 47 2.00 9.61 0.66
C ARG A 47 1.31 8.40 1.31
N LEU A 48 0.93 7.40 0.51
CA LEU A 48 0.40 6.14 1.04
C LEU A 48 1.43 5.46 1.95
N ALA A 49 2.70 5.44 1.54
CA ALA A 49 3.78 4.88 2.37
C ALA A 49 3.91 5.63 3.71
N VAL A 50 3.65 6.94 3.72
CA VAL A 50 3.64 7.73 4.96
C VAL A 50 2.53 7.28 5.90
N PHE A 51 1.33 7.00 5.38
CA PHE A 51 0.24 6.47 6.20
C PHE A 51 0.56 5.07 6.74
N LEU A 52 1.26 4.25 5.96
CA LEU A 52 1.74 2.95 6.43
C LEU A 52 2.80 3.11 7.53
N ALA A 53 3.67 4.10 7.40
CA ALA A 53 4.64 4.45 8.44
C ALA A 53 3.92 4.88 9.73
N GLN A 54 2.87 5.68 9.61
CA GLN A 54 2.07 6.10 10.76
C GLN A 54 1.40 4.89 11.43
N LYS A 55 0.92 3.95 10.64
CA LYS A 55 0.35 2.70 11.17
C LYS A 55 1.37 1.93 11.99
N SER A 56 2.62 1.81 11.50
CA SER A 56 3.68 1.17 12.26
C SER A 56 3.94 1.89 13.59
N TYR A 57 4.02 3.21 13.54
CA TYR A 57 4.24 4.02 14.74
C TYR A 57 3.11 3.82 15.76
N ASP A 58 1.86 3.80 15.30
CA ASP A 58 0.69 3.61 16.16
C ASP A 58 0.69 2.23 16.82
N GLU A 59 1.33 1.25 16.18
CA GLU A 59 1.51 -0.10 16.74
C GLU A 59 2.71 -0.21 17.67
N GLY A 60 3.43 0.88 17.90
CA GLY A 60 4.62 0.90 18.76
C GLY A 60 5.92 0.59 18.01
N GLY A 61 5.90 0.55 16.69
CA GLY A 61 7.06 0.23 15.87
C GLY A 61 7.71 1.45 15.23
N CYS A 62 8.68 1.18 14.34
CA CYS A 62 9.38 2.21 13.58
C CYS A 62 8.48 2.77 12.47
N PRO A 63 8.44 4.09 12.26
CA PRO A 63 7.55 4.72 11.27
C PRO A 63 8.14 4.62 9.85
N ILE A 64 8.12 3.42 9.28
CA ILE A 64 8.60 3.14 7.93
C ILE A 64 7.55 2.32 7.19
N GLY A 65 7.14 2.79 6.00
CA GLY A 65 6.19 2.10 5.14
C GLY A 65 6.77 1.80 3.77
N GLY A 66 6.12 0.90 3.03
CA GLY A 66 6.52 0.55 1.67
C GLY A 66 5.33 0.10 0.82
N VAL A 67 5.41 0.36 -0.48
CA VAL A 67 4.37 -0.02 -1.45
C VAL A 67 5.04 -0.60 -2.69
N VAL A 68 4.54 -1.74 -3.16
CA VAL A 68 4.96 -2.35 -4.43
C VAL A 68 3.88 -2.11 -5.46
N VAL A 69 4.23 -1.53 -6.59
CA VAL A 69 3.30 -1.08 -7.61
C VAL A 69 3.63 -1.71 -8.96
N ASP A 70 2.59 -2.13 -9.69
CA ASP A 70 2.73 -2.51 -11.10
C ASP A 70 2.89 -1.24 -11.93
N ASN A 71 4.05 -1.07 -12.55
CA ASN A 71 4.37 0.16 -13.27
C ASN A 71 3.46 0.42 -14.48
N ALA A 72 2.92 -0.61 -15.10
CA ALA A 72 2.07 -0.47 -16.27
C ALA A 72 0.65 -0.03 -15.92
N THR A 73 0.07 -0.65 -14.90
CA THR A 73 -1.34 -0.40 -14.50
C THR A 73 -1.48 0.54 -13.32
N ARG A 74 -0.38 0.81 -12.61
CA ARG A 74 -0.35 1.57 -11.35
C ARG A 74 -1.09 0.88 -10.22
N GLN A 75 -1.42 -0.40 -10.40
CA GLN A 75 -2.10 -1.18 -9.38
C GLN A 75 -1.15 -1.51 -8.23
N ILE A 76 -1.64 -1.38 -7.00
CA ILE A 76 -0.89 -1.76 -5.81
C ILE A 76 -0.84 -3.29 -5.73
N MET A 77 0.36 -3.84 -5.77
CA MET A 77 0.60 -5.29 -5.70
C MET A 77 0.88 -5.74 -4.28
N GLY A 78 1.41 -4.85 -3.45
CA GLY A 78 1.68 -5.13 -2.06
C GLY A 78 1.96 -3.86 -1.30
N LYS A 79 1.72 -3.89 -0.01
CA LYS A 79 2.03 -2.78 0.87
C LYS A 79 2.37 -3.31 2.25
N GLY A 80 3.15 -2.56 2.99
CA GLY A 80 3.56 -2.99 4.32
C GLY A 80 4.25 -1.88 5.08
N HIS A 81 4.61 -2.22 6.29
CA HIS A 81 5.32 -1.31 7.18
C HIS A 81 6.33 -2.11 8.01
N ASN A 82 7.25 -1.38 8.63
CA ASN A 82 8.25 -2.00 9.48
C ASN A 82 7.56 -2.69 10.68
N THR A 83 7.88 -3.95 10.91
CA THR A 83 7.32 -4.74 12.02
C THR A 83 8.40 -5.39 12.88
N LEU A 84 9.62 -4.86 12.82
CA LEU A 84 10.74 -5.40 13.61
C LEU A 84 10.40 -5.47 15.11
N ILE A 85 9.76 -4.44 15.62
CA ILE A 85 9.37 -4.37 17.03
C ILE A 85 8.11 -5.17 17.28
N GLN A 86 7.07 -4.98 16.46
CA GLN A 86 5.76 -5.62 16.65
C GLN A 86 5.85 -7.14 16.59
N GLU A 87 6.64 -7.68 15.65
CA GLU A 87 6.78 -9.12 15.45
C GLU A 87 8.06 -9.69 16.04
N ASN A 88 8.91 -8.84 16.65
CA ASN A 88 10.24 -9.23 17.10
C ASN A 88 11.02 -9.95 15.98
N HIS A 89 10.89 -9.44 14.76
CA HIS A 89 11.42 -10.06 13.55
C HIS A 89 12.61 -9.25 13.02
N PRO A 90 13.81 -9.81 12.93
CA PRO A 90 15.03 -9.04 12.61
C PRO A 90 15.10 -8.52 11.17
N TYR A 91 14.25 -8.98 10.27
CA TYR A 91 14.35 -8.66 8.84
C TYR A 91 13.11 -8.01 8.25
N ASN A 92 12.02 -7.81 9.01
CA ASN A 92 10.78 -7.33 8.41
C ASN A 92 10.72 -5.80 8.37
N HIS A 93 11.51 -5.22 7.47
CA HIS A 93 11.48 -3.79 7.15
C HIS A 93 10.23 -3.44 6.33
N GLY A 94 10.00 -2.15 6.09
CA GLY A 94 8.87 -1.69 5.29
C GLY A 94 8.87 -2.28 3.88
N GLU A 95 10.01 -2.27 3.20
CA GLU A 95 10.16 -2.84 1.86
C GLU A 95 9.99 -4.36 1.84
N THR A 96 10.57 -5.07 2.80
CA THR A 96 10.40 -6.54 2.87
C THR A 96 8.97 -6.91 3.22
N SER A 97 8.32 -6.14 4.09
CA SER A 97 6.90 -6.33 4.42
C SER A 97 6.03 -6.18 3.18
N ALA A 98 6.27 -5.14 2.37
CA ALA A 98 5.52 -4.89 1.15
C ALA A 98 5.75 -5.98 0.10
N ILE A 99 6.98 -6.45 -0.06
CA ILE A 99 7.33 -7.53 -0.99
C ILE A 99 6.66 -8.84 -0.54
N ARG A 100 6.69 -9.14 0.75
CA ARG A 100 6.02 -10.32 1.30
C ARG A 100 4.50 -10.26 1.04
N ASP A 101 3.91 -9.08 1.22
CA ASP A 101 2.48 -8.87 0.97
C ASP A 101 2.13 -9.06 -0.51
N ALA A 102 3.00 -8.60 -1.42
CA ALA A 102 2.81 -8.80 -2.85
C ALA A 102 2.85 -10.28 -3.25
N GLY A 103 3.63 -11.08 -2.52
CA GLY A 103 3.78 -12.50 -2.78
C GLY A 103 4.52 -12.77 -4.08
N ARG A 104 4.22 -13.93 -4.69
CA ARG A 104 4.83 -14.31 -5.96
C ARG A 104 4.21 -13.53 -7.10
N ILE A 105 5.05 -12.89 -7.91
CA ILE A 105 4.60 -11.99 -8.97
C ILE A 105 5.00 -12.57 -10.33
N ASP A 106 4.07 -12.47 -11.29
CA ASP A 106 4.32 -12.87 -12.68
C ASP A 106 5.49 -12.04 -13.23
N SER A 107 6.47 -12.71 -13.83
CA SER A 107 7.65 -12.06 -14.41
C SER A 107 7.31 -11.08 -15.55
N ALA A 108 6.13 -11.19 -16.15
CA ALA A 108 5.67 -10.25 -17.17
C ALA A 108 5.29 -8.88 -16.61
N LYS A 109 5.05 -8.78 -15.31
CA LYS A 109 4.70 -7.50 -14.68
C LYS A 109 5.95 -6.68 -14.39
N ARG A 110 5.82 -5.38 -14.61
CA ARG A 110 6.88 -4.42 -14.28
C ARG A 110 6.58 -3.76 -12.95
N LEU A 111 7.40 -4.05 -11.97
CA LEU A 111 7.21 -3.58 -10.61
C LEU A 111 8.27 -2.57 -10.22
N TYR A 112 7.92 -1.72 -9.29
CA TYR A 112 8.89 -0.92 -8.56
C TYR A 112 8.39 -0.68 -7.14
N LEU A 113 9.34 -0.41 -6.25
CA LEU A 113 9.10 -0.25 -4.82
C LEU A 113 9.24 1.22 -4.43
N LEU A 114 8.23 1.72 -3.72
CA LEU A 114 8.23 3.05 -3.11
C LEU A 114 8.21 2.89 -1.58
N ARG A 115 9.14 3.53 -0.93
CA ARG A 115 9.29 3.44 0.54
C ARG A 115 9.68 4.78 1.17
#